data_e768def76c2bf876447110b3f2bcf6c2
#
_entry.id   e768def76c2bf876447110b3f2bcf6c2
#
_cell.length_a   1.000
_cell.length_b   1.000
_cell.length_c   1.000
_cell.angle_alpha   90.00
_cell.angle_beta   90.00
_cell.angle_gamma   90.00
#
_symmetry.space_group_name_H-M   'P 1'
#
loop_
_entity.id
_entity.type
_entity.pdbx_description
1 polymer ?
#
loop_
_entity_poly.entity_id
_entity_poly.type
_entity_poly.pdbx_seq_one_letter_code
_entity_poly.pdbx_strand_id
1 'polypeptide(L)'
;MPRLTKKPRFRKVLTAAACAAVSLVTAVTANPVAHGAGATTLGAAAAGSGRYFGTAVASGRLGDATYSTILDREFTMVTPENEMKWDAVEPSRGSFNFAPGDSIVSHASAHGQKMRGHTLVWHSQLPNWVSSIGDATTLRSVMNNHITQEMSHYKGRIYAWDVVNEAFADGGSGQHRSSVFQNVLGNGFIEEAFRTARTVDPAAKLCYNDYNIENWSDAKTQGVYSMVKDFKSRGVPIDCVGFQSHFGTGGPPASFQTTLSNFAALGVDVQITELDIAQASATAYGNTVKACLNVARCTGITAWGIRDSDSWRTGENPLLFDNSGNKKPAYSAALTALGGGDSGGTPGGGIVSGTVYTLSDVAAGRVLDEPAGQNGNGTQLQVWDASGASNQQWRAGQNGDGSYTLTNVASGRALDEPGNQTGNGTRMQVWDANGGANQHWRAGQNSDGSYTLTNVASGRALEIPGGQTGNGAPVQIWDSNGAANQHWIFR
;
A
#
# COMPACT_ATOMS: atom_id res chain seq x y z
N MET A 1 15.00 86.41 -56.45
CA MET A 1 14.47 86.61 -55.12
C MET A 1 13.13 85.84 -55.06
N PRO A 2 13.04 84.77 -54.37
CA PRO A 2 11.77 84.34 -53.82
C PRO A 2 11.82 84.14 -52.31
N ARG A 3 10.72 84.39 -51.68
CA ARG A 3 10.48 84.46 -50.25
C ARG A 3 10.45 83.07 -49.61
N LEU A 4 11.11 82.95 -48.47
CA LEU A 4 11.05 81.83 -47.52
C LEU A 4 9.73 81.92 -46.74
N THR A 5 8.91 80.92 -46.81
CA THR A 5 7.74 80.72 -45.94
C THR A 5 8.12 79.74 -44.75
N LYS A 6 7.98 80.24 -43.52
CA LYS A 6 8.18 79.51 -42.27
C LYS A 6 6.99 78.57 -42.05
N LYS A 7 7.26 77.31 -41.84
CA LYS A 7 6.29 76.31 -41.30
C LYS A 7 6.22 76.35 -39.75
N PRO A 8 5.04 76.25 -39.17
CA PRO A 8 4.92 76.22 -37.69
C PRO A 8 5.33 74.88 -37.08
N ARG A 9 6.05 74.96 -35.98
CA ARG A 9 6.42 73.77 -35.12
C ARG A 9 5.23 73.42 -34.25
N PHE A 10 4.66 72.22 -34.44
CA PHE A 10 3.75 71.58 -33.48
C PHE A 10 4.56 70.97 -32.32
N ARG A 11 4.35 71.43 -31.10
CA ARG A 11 4.79 70.82 -29.86
C ARG A 11 3.88 69.64 -29.61
N LYS A 12 4.43 68.43 -29.60
CA LYS A 12 3.77 67.19 -29.05
C LYS A 12 3.85 67.29 -27.55
N VAL A 13 2.72 67.35 -26.85
CA VAL A 13 2.57 67.13 -25.45
C VAL A 13 2.48 65.64 -25.28
N LEU A 14 3.46 65.03 -24.61
CA LEU A 14 3.40 63.65 -24.16
C LEU A 14 2.61 63.65 -22.84
N THR A 15 1.40 63.13 -22.87
CA THR A 15 0.67 62.70 -21.66
C THR A 15 1.14 61.31 -21.29
N ALA A 16 1.87 61.18 -20.18
CA ALA A 16 2.20 59.90 -19.56
C ALA A 16 0.96 59.36 -18.82
N ALA A 17 0.34 58.35 -19.38
CA ALA A 17 -0.69 57.59 -18.68
C ALA A 17 0.03 56.57 -17.75
N ALA A 18 -0.01 56.79 -16.45
CA ALA A 18 0.42 55.84 -15.47
C ALA A 18 -0.63 54.72 -15.37
N CYS A 19 -0.37 53.55 -15.95
CA CYS A 19 -1.12 52.32 -15.64
C CYS A 19 -0.73 51.81 -14.27
N ALA A 20 -1.56 52.05 -13.26
CA ALA A 20 -1.48 51.36 -11.99
C ALA A 20 -1.93 49.90 -12.20
N ALA A 21 -0.99 48.98 -12.23
CA ALA A 21 -1.29 47.53 -12.16
C ALA A 21 -1.71 47.18 -10.72
N VAL A 22 -3.01 47.04 -10.50
CA VAL A 22 -3.54 46.45 -9.29
C VAL A 22 -3.32 44.95 -9.38
N SER A 23 -2.28 44.42 -8.69
CA SER A 23 -2.08 43.01 -8.49
C SER A 23 -3.14 42.50 -7.53
N LEU A 24 -4.17 41.85 -8.03
CA LEU A 24 -5.11 41.07 -7.23
C LEU A 24 -4.36 39.85 -6.74
N VAL A 25 -3.87 39.87 -5.51
CA VAL A 25 -3.44 38.65 -4.77
C VAL A 25 -4.71 37.93 -4.37
N THR A 26 -5.15 36.98 -5.17
CA THR A 26 -6.14 36.00 -4.73
C THR A 26 -5.48 35.13 -3.66
N ALA A 27 -5.77 35.39 -2.40
CA ALA A 27 -5.49 34.45 -1.34
C ALA A 27 -6.28 33.16 -1.64
N VAL A 28 -5.59 32.15 -2.11
CA VAL A 28 -6.12 30.79 -2.13
C VAL A 28 -6.21 30.36 -0.67
N THR A 29 -7.39 30.54 -0.07
CA THR A 29 -7.71 29.88 1.18
C THR A 29 -7.74 28.39 0.87
N ALA A 30 -6.71 27.68 1.30
CA ALA A 30 -6.76 26.22 1.37
C ALA A 30 -7.94 25.89 2.29
N ASN A 31 -9.06 25.46 1.73
CA ASN A 31 -10.10 24.84 2.52
C ASN A 31 -9.45 23.66 3.26
N PRO A 32 -9.63 23.54 4.58
CA PRO A 32 -9.24 22.31 5.27
C PRO A 32 -10.00 21.20 4.58
N VAL A 33 -9.27 20.26 3.97
CA VAL A 33 -9.83 19.00 3.47
C VAL A 33 -10.51 18.39 4.68
N ALA A 34 -11.83 18.31 4.65
CA ALA A 34 -12.58 17.53 5.63
C ALA A 34 -11.96 16.14 5.63
N HIS A 35 -11.36 15.75 6.74
CA HIS A 35 -10.94 14.38 6.96
C HIS A 35 -12.23 13.56 7.04
N GLY A 36 -12.74 13.16 5.87
CA GLY A 36 -13.78 12.14 5.76
C GLY A 36 -13.28 10.88 6.44
N ALA A 37 -14.18 10.05 6.91
CA ALA A 37 -13.90 8.74 7.47
C ALA A 37 -12.77 8.07 6.67
N GLY A 38 -11.71 7.59 7.34
CA GLY A 38 -10.52 7.05 6.68
C GLY A 38 -10.90 5.98 5.65
N ALA A 39 -10.18 5.90 4.56
CA ALA A 39 -10.43 4.91 3.53
C ALA A 39 -10.37 3.49 4.13
N THR A 40 -11.41 2.68 3.91
CA THR A 40 -11.60 1.36 4.55
C THR A 40 -11.10 0.19 3.70
N THR A 41 -10.60 0.48 2.49
CA THR A 41 -10.06 -0.50 1.54
C THR A 41 -8.66 -0.12 1.09
N LEU A 42 -7.85 -1.12 0.71
CA LEU A 42 -6.47 -0.92 0.26
C LEU A 42 -6.39 0.02 -0.95
N GLY A 43 -7.26 -0.20 -1.94
CA GLY A 43 -7.30 0.62 -3.14
C GLY A 43 -7.67 2.07 -2.87
N ALA A 44 -8.69 2.32 -2.03
CA ALA A 44 -9.10 3.67 -1.68
C ALA A 44 -8.03 4.40 -0.85
N ALA A 45 -7.37 3.70 0.08
CA ALA A 45 -6.30 4.27 0.88
C ALA A 45 -5.06 4.63 0.02
N ALA A 46 -4.67 3.74 -0.89
CA ALA A 46 -3.58 4.01 -1.82
C ALA A 46 -3.89 5.20 -2.74
N ALA A 47 -5.14 5.32 -3.23
CA ALA A 47 -5.58 6.42 -4.06
C ALA A 47 -5.46 7.78 -3.35
N GLY A 48 -5.67 7.83 -2.03
CA GLY A 48 -5.47 9.03 -1.21
C GLY A 48 -4.04 9.58 -1.26
N SER A 49 -3.06 8.73 -1.56
CA SER A 49 -1.64 9.12 -1.76
C SER A 49 -1.23 9.20 -3.24
N GLY A 50 -2.19 9.14 -4.16
CA GLY A 50 -1.96 9.16 -5.62
C GLY A 50 -1.38 7.85 -6.16
N ARG A 51 -1.51 6.74 -5.43
CA ARG A 51 -0.99 5.41 -5.79
C ARG A 51 -2.13 4.43 -6.06
N TYR A 52 -1.80 3.29 -6.65
CA TYR A 52 -2.72 2.16 -6.73
C TYR A 52 -2.33 1.07 -5.73
N PHE A 53 -3.31 0.24 -5.33
CA PHE A 53 -3.06 -1.05 -4.71
C PHE A 53 -3.71 -2.12 -5.58
N GLY A 54 -2.92 -3.05 -6.08
CA GLY A 54 -3.31 -4.06 -7.06
C GLY A 54 -3.16 -5.49 -6.56
N THR A 55 -3.60 -6.43 -7.40
CA THR A 55 -3.41 -7.86 -7.15
C THR A 55 -3.22 -8.64 -8.45
N ALA A 56 -2.53 -9.79 -8.37
CA ALA A 56 -2.54 -10.78 -9.43
C ALA A 56 -3.88 -11.51 -9.48
N VAL A 57 -4.35 -11.85 -10.68
CA VAL A 57 -5.66 -12.46 -10.93
C VAL A 57 -5.53 -13.62 -11.91
N ALA A 58 -6.12 -14.76 -11.56
CA ALA A 58 -6.32 -15.90 -12.45
C ALA A 58 -7.74 -15.91 -13.01
N SER A 59 -7.89 -15.98 -14.32
CA SER A 59 -9.20 -15.94 -15.02
C SER A 59 -10.17 -17.02 -14.53
N GLY A 60 -9.65 -18.21 -14.24
CA GLY A 60 -10.44 -19.33 -13.70
C GLY A 60 -11.04 -19.11 -12.32
N ARG A 61 -10.60 -18.07 -11.60
CA ARG A 61 -11.11 -17.72 -10.27
C ARG A 61 -12.22 -16.66 -10.30
N LEU A 62 -12.46 -15.99 -11.41
CA LEU A 62 -13.45 -14.93 -11.51
C LEU A 62 -14.89 -15.39 -11.23
N GLY A 63 -15.18 -16.70 -11.36
CA GLY A 63 -16.46 -17.29 -10.97
C GLY A 63 -16.62 -17.59 -9.48
N ASP A 64 -15.56 -17.46 -8.66
CA ASP A 64 -15.61 -17.62 -7.21
C ASP A 64 -16.10 -16.30 -6.57
N ALA A 65 -17.29 -16.32 -5.98
CA ALA A 65 -17.95 -15.13 -5.43
C ALA A 65 -17.11 -14.47 -4.30
N THR A 66 -16.44 -15.24 -3.45
CA THR A 66 -15.59 -14.70 -2.39
C THR A 66 -14.38 -14.00 -2.99
N TYR A 67 -13.73 -14.65 -3.95
CA TYR A 67 -12.56 -14.10 -4.66
C TYR A 67 -12.92 -12.78 -5.36
N SER A 68 -13.97 -12.77 -6.18
CA SER A 68 -14.39 -11.59 -6.94
C SER A 68 -14.87 -10.46 -6.04
N THR A 69 -15.58 -10.76 -4.94
CA THR A 69 -15.99 -9.74 -3.97
C THR A 69 -14.78 -9.04 -3.34
N ILE A 70 -13.72 -9.77 -3.01
CA ILE A 70 -12.48 -9.18 -2.46
C ILE A 70 -11.77 -8.39 -3.56
N LEU A 71 -11.63 -8.96 -4.76
CA LEU A 71 -11.00 -8.31 -5.92
C LEU A 71 -11.61 -6.94 -6.19
N ASP A 72 -12.92 -6.88 -6.30
CA ASP A 72 -13.64 -5.66 -6.72
C ASP A 72 -13.63 -4.58 -5.63
N ARG A 73 -13.65 -5.00 -4.37
CA ARG A 73 -13.68 -4.09 -3.23
C ARG A 73 -12.32 -3.48 -2.91
N GLU A 74 -11.27 -4.29 -2.95
CA GLU A 74 -9.99 -3.93 -2.32
C GLU A 74 -8.95 -3.39 -3.30
N PHE A 75 -9.04 -3.73 -4.60
CA PHE A 75 -7.96 -3.49 -5.54
C PHE A 75 -8.37 -2.56 -6.68
N THR A 76 -7.43 -1.71 -7.10
CA THR A 76 -7.62 -0.74 -8.21
C THR A 76 -6.70 -1.01 -9.40
N MET A 77 -5.86 -2.04 -9.32
CA MET A 77 -4.99 -2.52 -10.39
C MET A 77 -5.06 -4.03 -10.44
N VAL A 78 -5.10 -4.59 -11.64
CA VAL A 78 -5.15 -6.05 -11.89
C VAL A 78 -3.98 -6.44 -12.79
N THR A 79 -3.29 -7.52 -12.43
CA THR A 79 -2.25 -8.15 -13.24
C THR A 79 -2.65 -9.59 -13.52
N PRO A 80 -2.80 -10.04 -14.77
CA PRO A 80 -3.04 -11.45 -15.09
C PRO A 80 -1.87 -12.30 -14.58
N GLU A 81 -2.19 -13.35 -13.80
CA GLU A 81 -1.15 -14.18 -13.20
C GLU A 81 -0.41 -15.01 -14.26
N ASN A 82 -1.15 -15.56 -15.25
CA ASN A 82 -0.60 -16.40 -16.30
C ASN A 82 -1.13 -16.08 -17.70
N GLU A 83 -2.27 -15.44 -17.83
CA GLU A 83 -3.06 -15.36 -19.06
C GLU A 83 -2.48 -14.43 -20.14
N MET A 84 -1.48 -13.62 -19.79
CA MET A 84 -0.73 -12.78 -20.71
C MET A 84 0.75 -13.20 -20.83
N LYS A 85 1.09 -14.43 -20.44
CA LYS A 85 2.42 -15.01 -20.68
C LYS A 85 2.47 -15.70 -22.04
N TRP A 86 3.64 -15.77 -22.64
CA TRP A 86 3.80 -16.18 -24.03
C TRP A 86 3.19 -17.55 -24.36
N ASP A 87 3.38 -18.54 -23.48
CA ASP A 87 2.83 -19.89 -23.71
C ASP A 87 1.29 -19.93 -23.66
N ALA A 88 0.66 -19.05 -22.90
CA ALA A 88 -0.79 -18.91 -22.88
C ALA A 88 -1.34 -18.14 -24.09
N VAL A 89 -0.62 -17.07 -24.50
CA VAL A 89 -1.05 -16.17 -25.58
C VAL A 89 -0.75 -16.76 -26.95
N GLU A 90 0.43 -17.35 -27.17
CA GLU A 90 0.86 -17.88 -28.47
C GLU A 90 1.46 -19.30 -28.32
N PRO A 91 0.65 -20.30 -27.95
CA PRO A 91 1.13 -21.66 -27.72
C PRO A 91 1.74 -22.33 -28.98
N SER A 92 1.32 -21.89 -30.14
CA SER A 92 1.87 -22.31 -31.45
C SER A 92 2.11 -21.09 -32.33
N ARG A 93 3.17 -21.12 -33.10
CA ARG A 93 3.61 -19.99 -33.93
C ARG A 93 2.48 -19.39 -34.78
N GLY A 94 2.18 -18.12 -34.55
CA GLY A 94 1.14 -17.37 -35.24
C GLY A 94 -0.30 -17.71 -34.83
N SER A 95 -0.48 -18.56 -33.80
CA SER A 95 -1.80 -18.92 -33.27
C SER A 95 -1.99 -18.23 -31.91
N PHE A 96 -2.71 -17.12 -31.89
CA PHE A 96 -2.94 -16.32 -30.71
C PHE A 96 -4.26 -16.68 -30.03
N ASN A 97 -4.23 -16.79 -28.68
CA ASN A 97 -5.39 -17.01 -27.84
C ASN A 97 -5.44 -15.93 -26.75
N PHE A 98 -6.27 -14.91 -26.95
CA PHE A 98 -6.44 -13.80 -26.01
C PHE A 98 -7.62 -14.02 -25.06
N ALA A 99 -8.47 -15.02 -25.27
CA ALA A 99 -9.73 -15.17 -24.54
C ALA A 99 -9.59 -15.20 -23.01
N PRO A 100 -8.61 -15.89 -22.39
CA PRO A 100 -8.44 -15.84 -20.94
C PRO A 100 -8.04 -14.46 -20.44
N GLY A 101 -7.12 -13.77 -21.11
CA GLY A 101 -6.74 -12.39 -20.80
C GLY A 101 -7.88 -11.40 -21.01
N ASP A 102 -8.66 -11.56 -22.09
CA ASP A 102 -9.84 -10.73 -22.38
C ASP A 102 -10.88 -10.80 -21.26
N SER A 103 -11.06 -11.97 -20.62
CA SER A 103 -11.99 -12.11 -19.51
C SER A 103 -11.56 -11.27 -18.30
N ILE A 104 -10.25 -11.24 -17.98
CA ILE A 104 -9.70 -10.42 -16.90
C ILE A 104 -9.81 -8.94 -17.25
N VAL A 105 -9.43 -8.54 -18.46
CA VAL A 105 -9.52 -7.14 -18.93
C VAL A 105 -10.97 -6.64 -18.91
N SER A 106 -11.92 -7.48 -19.31
CA SER A 106 -13.35 -7.15 -19.28
C SER A 106 -13.85 -6.99 -17.86
N HIS A 107 -13.48 -7.88 -16.95
CA HIS A 107 -13.79 -7.79 -15.53
C HIS A 107 -13.23 -6.50 -14.92
N ALA A 108 -11.94 -6.25 -15.09
CA ALA A 108 -11.28 -5.05 -14.56
C ALA A 108 -11.93 -3.75 -15.09
N SER A 109 -12.25 -3.71 -16.39
CA SER A 109 -12.92 -2.56 -17.00
C SER A 109 -14.32 -2.32 -16.41
N ALA A 110 -15.10 -3.40 -16.19
CA ALA A 110 -16.42 -3.30 -15.59
C ALA A 110 -16.41 -2.75 -14.15
N HIS A 111 -15.29 -2.93 -13.42
CA HIS A 111 -15.11 -2.50 -12.04
C HIS A 111 -14.21 -1.25 -11.90
N GLY A 112 -13.86 -0.58 -13.01
CA GLY A 112 -13.04 0.65 -12.99
C GLY A 112 -11.60 0.42 -12.55
N GLN A 113 -11.10 -0.81 -12.64
CA GLN A 113 -9.74 -1.19 -12.29
C GLN A 113 -8.81 -0.97 -13.47
N LYS A 114 -7.56 -0.59 -13.21
CA LYS A 114 -6.50 -0.50 -14.22
C LYS A 114 -5.87 -1.88 -14.44
N MET A 115 -5.23 -2.05 -15.60
CA MET A 115 -4.56 -3.29 -15.97
C MET A 115 -3.06 -3.11 -16.09
N ARG A 116 -2.30 -4.08 -15.57
CA ARG A 116 -0.87 -4.30 -15.87
C ARG A 116 -0.75 -5.54 -16.75
N GLY A 117 -0.16 -5.42 -17.93
CA GLY A 117 0.14 -6.55 -18.79
C GLY A 117 1.41 -7.25 -18.34
N HIS A 118 1.35 -8.56 -18.13
CA HIS A 118 2.44 -9.38 -17.64
C HIS A 118 2.47 -10.72 -18.37
N THR A 119 3.45 -10.99 -19.23
CA THR A 119 4.64 -10.23 -19.61
C THR A 119 4.99 -10.55 -21.06
N LEU A 120 5.53 -9.57 -21.82
CA LEU A 120 5.76 -9.74 -23.26
C LEU A 120 6.98 -10.63 -23.57
N VAL A 121 8.11 -10.43 -22.88
CA VAL A 121 9.35 -11.20 -23.12
C VAL A 121 9.88 -11.73 -21.80
N TRP A 122 9.86 -13.03 -21.64
CA TRP A 122 10.35 -13.74 -20.47
C TRP A 122 10.99 -15.07 -20.84
N HIS A 123 11.98 -15.50 -20.08
CA HIS A 123 12.72 -16.74 -20.31
C HIS A 123 11.95 -18.00 -19.88
N SER A 124 10.93 -17.84 -19.03
CA SER A 124 10.09 -18.91 -18.51
C SER A 124 8.69 -18.87 -19.15
N GLN A 125 7.89 -19.91 -18.93
CA GLN A 125 6.58 -20.09 -19.58
C GLN A 125 6.62 -19.70 -21.08
N LEU A 126 7.66 -20.22 -21.75
CA LEU A 126 7.96 -19.97 -23.15
C LEU A 126 7.73 -21.26 -23.97
N PRO A 127 6.92 -21.23 -25.04
CA PRO A 127 6.69 -22.40 -25.85
C PRO A 127 7.99 -22.99 -26.45
N ASN A 128 8.08 -24.31 -26.55
CA ASN A 128 9.26 -24.98 -27.10
C ASN A 128 9.62 -24.51 -28.50
N TRP A 129 8.62 -24.13 -29.32
CA TRP A 129 8.87 -23.63 -30.66
C TRP A 129 9.65 -22.30 -30.67
N VAL A 130 9.54 -21.48 -29.63
CA VAL A 130 10.35 -20.25 -29.46
C VAL A 130 11.72 -20.60 -28.91
N SER A 131 11.77 -21.38 -27.82
CA SER A 131 13.03 -21.70 -27.13
C SER A 131 14.02 -22.50 -27.99
N SER A 132 13.55 -23.15 -29.07
CA SER A 132 14.39 -23.89 -30.02
C SER A 132 14.91 -23.06 -31.19
N ILE A 133 14.57 -21.78 -31.31
CA ILE A 133 15.05 -20.92 -32.41
C ILE A 133 16.51 -20.54 -32.17
N GLY A 134 17.40 -21.03 -33.04
CA GLY A 134 18.84 -20.71 -33.02
C GLY A 134 19.28 -19.62 -33.99
N ASP A 135 18.39 -19.15 -34.87
CA ASP A 135 18.69 -18.10 -35.87
C ASP A 135 18.22 -16.73 -35.36
N ALA A 136 19.16 -15.76 -35.29
CA ALA A 136 18.90 -14.44 -34.76
C ALA A 136 17.86 -13.62 -35.54
N THR A 137 17.82 -13.78 -36.87
CA THR A 137 16.87 -13.07 -37.73
C THR A 137 15.45 -13.56 -37.45
N THR A 138 15.28 -14.87 -37.37
CA THR A 138 13.99 -15.52 -37.07
C THR A 138 13.54 -15.16 -35.66
N LEU A 139 14.40 -15.31 -34.65
CA LEU A 139 14.03 -15.01 -33.26
C LEU A 139 13.65 -13.53 -33.05
N ARG A 140 14.37 -12.61 -33.66
CA ARG A 140 14.06 -11.18 -33.65
C ARG A 140 12.68 -10.91 -34.26
N SER A 141 12.41 -11.50 -35.43
CA SER A 141 11.12 -11.35 -36.11
C SER A 141 9.98 -11.91 -35.28
N VAL A 142 10.18 -13.05 -34.64
CA VAL A 142 9.19 -13.69 -33.75
C VAL A 142 8.94 -12.86 -32.51
N MET A 143 9.98 -12.39 -31.82
CA MET A 143 9.86 -11.54 -30.64
C MET A 143 9.09 -10.26 -30.95
N ASN A 144 9.48 -9.55 -32.00
CA ASN A 144 8.82 -8.30 -32.38
C ASN A 144 7.38 -8.51 -32.83
N ASN A 145 7.08 -9.63 -33.50
CA ASN A 145 5.72 -9.98 -33.88
C ASN A 145 4.86 -10.27 -32.64
N HIS A 146 5.34 -11.06 -31.69
CA HIS A 146 4.64 -11.38 -30.46
C HIS A 146 4.26 -10.11 -29.71
N ILE A 147 5.25 -9.23 -29.43
CA ILE A 147 5.02 -7.93 -28.79
C ILE A 147 3.96 -7.13 -29.56
N THR A 148 4.06 -7.10 -30.89
CA THR A 148 3.15 -6.32 -31.73
C THR A 148 1.72 -6.84 -31.66
N GLN A 149 1.52 -8.16 -31.76
CA GLN A 149 0.19 -8.78 -31.76
C GLN A 149 -0.49 -8.59 -30.40
N GLU A 150 0.21 -8.93 -29.31
CA GLU A 150 -0.36 -8.84 -27.98
C GLU A 150 -0.67 -7.39 -27.56
N MET A 151 0.29 -6.49 -27.71
CA MET A 151 0.07 -5.08 -27.39
C MET A 151 -0.97 -4.41 -28.28
N SER A 152 -1.08 -4.81 -29.58
CA SER A 152 -2.11 -4.27 -30.47
C SER A 152 -3.50 -4.72 -30.06
N HIS A 153 -3.64 -5.98 -29.61
CA HIS A 153 -4.91 -6.52 -29.12
C HIS A 153 -5.41 -5.77 -27.90
N TYR A 154 -4.51 -5.43 -26.96
CA TYR A 154 -4.83 -4.75 -25.72
C TYR A 154 -4.62 -3.23 -25.75
N LYS A 155 -4.31 -2.64 -26.91
CA LYS A 155 -3.97 -1.21 -27.02
C LYS A 155 -5.01 -0.31 -26.40
N GLY A 156 -4.52 0.62 -25.54
CA GLY A 156 -5.35 1.57 -24.82
C GLY A 156 -6.10 0.99 -23.61
N ARG A 157 -5.99 -0.32 -23.33
CA ARG A 157 -6.60 -0.99 -22.17
C ARG A 157 -5.62 -1.31 -21.05
N ILE A 158 -4.32 -1.27 -21.34
CA ILE A 158 -3.24 -1.59 -20.38
C ILE A 158 -2.55 -0.31 -19.94
N TYR A 159 -2.49 -0.10 -18.63
CA TYR A 159 -1.80 1.04 -18.02
C TYR A 159 -0.27 0.91 -18.09
N ALA A 160 0.24 -0.28 -17.80
CA ALA A 160 1.68 -0.57 -17.80
C ALA A 160 1.94 -1.99 -18.30
N TRP A 161 3.01 -2.19 -19.09
CA TRP A 161 3.47 -3.48 -19.56
C TRP A 161 4.79 -3.85 -18.91
N ASP A 162 4.92 -5.07 -18.44
CA ASP A 162 6.20 -5.73 -18.21
C ASP A 162 6.76 -6.17 -19.57
N VAL A 163 7.57 -5.29 -20.17
CA VAL A 163 8.09 -5.52 -21.53
C VAL A 163 9.11 -6.65 -21.54
N VAL A 164 9.99 -6.64 -20.54
CA VAL A 164 10.97 -7.71 -20.30
C VAL A 164 10.96 -8.06 -18.82
N ASN A 165 10.84 -9.35 -18.53
CA ASN A 165 10.82 -9.90 -17.19
C ASN A 165 12.08 -10.73 -16.93
N GLU A 166 12.77 -10.50 -15.80
CA GLU A 166 13.82 -11.35 -15.23
C GLU A 166 15.02 -11.63 -16.15
N ALA A 167 15.48 -10.62 -16.85
CA ALA A 167 16.59 -10.78 -17.79
C ALA A 167 17.99 -10.86 -17.14
N PHE A 168 18.09 -10.66 -15.81
CA PHE A 168 19.36 -10.76 -15.07
C PHE A 168 19.44 -12.08 -14.31
N ALA A 169 20.66 -12.66 -14.31
CA ALA A 169 20.91 -13.93 -13.64
C ALA A 169 20.89 -13.82 -12.13
N ASP A 170 20.45 -14.88 -11.46
CA ASP A 170 20.62 -15.02 -10.04
C ASP A 170 22.08 -15.25 -9.65
N GLY A 171 22.43 -14.92 -8.40
CA GLY A 171 23.79 -15.00 -7.92
C GLY A 171 24.58 -13.70 -8.08
N GLY A 172 25.86 -13.72 -7.74
CA GLY A 172 26.67 -12.53 -7.50
C GLY A 172 27.28 -11.84 -8.71
N SER A 173 26.87 -12.14 -9.96
CA SER A 173 27.55 -11.60 -11.14
C SER A 173 27.01 -10.28 -11.68
N GLY A 174 25.70 -9.99 -11.47
CA GLY A 174 25.03 -8.85 -12.08
C GLY A 174 24.94 -8.91 -13.61
N GLN A 175 25.15 -10.08 -14.22
CA GLN A 175 25.10 -10.30 -15.66
C GLN A 175 23.72 -10.72 -16.13
N HIS A 176 23.47 -10.60 -17.43
CA HIS A 176 22.23 -11.08 -18.04
C HIS A 176 22.08 -12.59 -17.86
N ARG A 177 20.82 -13.00 -17.68
CA ARG A 177 20.41 -14.41 -17.57
C ARG A 177 20.55 -15.12 -18.91
N SER A 178 21.11 -16.32 -18.90
CA SER A 178 21.09 -17.20 -20.06
C SER A 178 19.63 -17.54 -20.42
N SER A 179 19.24 -17.23 -21.63
CA SER A 179 17.93 -17.49 -22.24
C SER A 179 18.09 -17.57 -23.74
N VAL A 180 17.09 -18.07 -24.47
CA VAL A 180 17.15 -18.04 -25.94
C VAL A 180 17.35 -16.62 -26.46
N PHE A 181 16.71 -15.64 -25.87
CA PHE A 181 16.87 -14.23 -26.26
C PHE A 181 18.29 -13.73 -26.04
N GLN A 182 18.84 -13.94 -24.84
CA GLN A 182 20.20 -13.52 -24.51
C GLN A 182 21.25 -14.26 -25.36
N ASN A 183 21.10 -15.57 -25.52
CA ASN A 183 22.11 -16.39 -26.17
C ASN A 183 22.16 -16.18 -27.69
N VAL A 184 21.02 -15.88 -28.32
CA VAL A 184 20.89 -15.74 -29.77
C VAL A 184 20.93 -14.27 -30.21
N LEU A 185 20.32 -13.34 -29.45
CA LEU A 185 20.23 -11.91 -29.80
C LEU A 185 21.24 -11.04 -29.07
N GLY A 186 21.85 -11.55 -27.98
CA GLY A 186 22.75 -10.77 -27.12
C GLY A 186 22.01 -9.72 -26.30
N ASN A 187 22.74 -8.84 -25.61
CA ASN A 187 22.20 -7.83 -24.67
C ASN A 187 21.20 -6.86 -25.34
N GLY A 188 21.25 -6.71 -26.65
CA GLY A 188 20.40 -5.74 -27.37
C GLY A 188 18.92 -6.10 -27.43
N PHE A 189 18.54 -7.34 -27.11
CA PHE A 189 17.14 -7.77 -27.22
C PHE A 189 16.21 -6.98 -26.28
N ILE A 190 16.71 -6.58 -25.10
CA ILE A 190 15.91 -5.81 -24.12
C ILE A 190 15.55 -4.45 -24.71
N GLU A 191 16.56 -3.72 -25.20
CA GLU A 191 16.31 -2.41 -25.84
C GLU A 191 15.38 -2.53 -27.05
N GLU A 192 15.58 -3.56 -27.88
CA GLU A 192 14.74 -3.81 -29.04
C GLU A 192 13.27 -4.06 -28.65
N ALA A 193 13.03 -4.87 -27.62
CA ALA A 193 11.69 -5.12 -27.09
C ALA A 193 11.01 -3.82 -26.63
N PHE A 194 11.72 -2.96 -25.86
CA PHE A 194 11.19 -1.66 -25.43
C PHE A 194 10.87 -0.72 -26.60
N ARG A 195 11.72 -0.65 -27.61
CA ARG A 195 11.48 0.21 -28.79
C ARG A 195 10.30 -0.31 -29.62
N THR A 196 10.19 -1.62 -29.78
CA THR A 196 9.04 -2.25 -30.44
C THR A 196 7.76 -1.95 -29.68
N ALA A 197 7.73 -2.18 -28.36
CA ALA A 197 6.58 -1.92 -27.50
C ALA A 197 6.11 -0.46 -27.59
N ARG A 198 7.02 0.51 -27.55
CA ARG A 198 6.70 1.95 -27.67
C ARG A 198 6.09 2.30 -29.01
N THR A 199 6.52 1.64 -30.06
CA THR A 199 5.95 1.87 -31.41
C THR A 199 4.50 1.40 -31.48
N VAL A 200 4.18 0.28 -30.81
CA VAL A 200 2.82 -0.29 -30.83
C VAL A 200 1.86 0.53 -29.97
N ASP A 201 2.22 0.81 -28.71
CA ASP A 201 1.39 1.62 -27.81
C ASP A 201 2.21 2.75 -27.18
N PRO A 202 2.16 3.97 -27.77
CA PRO A 202 2.85 5.12 -27.22
C PRO A 202 2.35 5.58 -25.85
N ALA A 203 1.13 5.21 -25.45
CA ALA A 203 0.48 5.69 -24.23
C ALA A 203 0.75 4.80 -23.01
N ALA A 204 0.98 3.51 -23.22
CA ALA A 204 1.26 2.58 -22.11
C ALA A 204 2.62 2.85 -21.48
N LYS A 205 2.71 2.68 -20.16
CA LYS A 205 3.99 2.67 -19.45
C LYS A 205 4.74 1.37 -19.75
N LEU A 206 6.03 1.48 -20.01
CA LEU A 206 6.89 0.35 -20.34
C LEU A 206 7.84 0.09 -19.19
N CYS A 207 7.74 -1.09 -18.57
CA CYS A 207 8.47 -1.48 -17.37
C CYS A 207 9.43 -2.63 -17.65
N TYR A 208 10.57 -2.60 -16.98
CA TYR A 208 11.39 -3.77 -16.73
C TYR A 208 11.00 -4.34 -15.36
N ASN A 209 10.80 -5.65 -15.23
CA ASN A 209 10.36 -6.29 -13.99
C ASN A 209 11.33 -7.40 -13.58
N ASP A 210 11.72 -7.46 -12.29
CA ASP A 210 12.61 -8.51 -11.80
C ASP A 210 12.43 -8.75 -10.29
N TYR A 211 12.88 -9.91 -9.81
CA TYR A 211 12.97 -10.28 -8.40
C TYR A 211 14.43 -10.23 -7.91
N ASN A 212 14.63 -10.25 -6.61
CA ASN A 212 15.95 -10.16 -5.97
C ASN A 212 16.76 -8.93 -6.44
N ILE A 213 16.06 -7.82 -6.69
CA ILE A 213 16.63 -6.50 -6.97
C ILE A 213 16.29 -5.47 -5.90
N GLU A 214 15.79 -5.92 -4.77
CA GLU A 214 15.33 -5.10 -3.64
C GLU A 214 16.48 -4.65 -2.74
N ASN A 215 17.55 -5.43 -2.64
CA ASN A 215 18.72 -5.08 -1.83
C ASN A 215 19.74 -4.29 -2.65
N TRP A 216 20.05 -3.07 -2.22
CA TRP A 216 20.96 -2.17 -2.96
C TRP A 216 22.36 -2.73 -3.21
N SER A 217 22.91 -3.51 -2.27
CA SER A 217 24.26 -4.06 -2.37
C SER A 217 24.39 -5.27 -3.30
N ASP A 218 23.27 -5.85 -3.77
CA ASP A 218 23.33 -7.06 -4.56
C ASP A 218 23.77 -6.77 -6.01
N ALA A 219 24.64 -7.62 -6.54
CA ALA A 219 25.17 -7.46 -7.87
C ALA A 219 24.08 -7.45 -8.94
N LYS A 220 23.01 -8.25 -8.79
CA LYS A 220 21.86 -8.25 -9.68
C LYS A 220 21.17 -6.89 -9.70
N THR A 221 20.94 -6.28 -8.52
CA THR A 221 20.38 -4.92 -8.38
C THR A 221 21.25 -3.90 -9.12
N GLN A 222 22.57 -3.97 -8.94
CA GLN A 222 23.52 -3.06 -9.60
C GLN A 222 23.57 -3.27 -11.12
N GLY A 223 23.42 -4.50 -11.59
CA GLY A 223 23.32 -4.83 -13.02
C GLY A 223 22.09 -4.19 -13.66
N VAL A 224 20.90 -4.40 -13.06
CA VAL A 224 19.65 -3.78 -13.50
C VAL A 224 19.72 -2.25 -13.42
N TYR A 225 20.24 -1.69 -12.33
CA TYR A 225 20.43 -0.25 -12.18
C TYR A 225 21.29 0.35 -13.29
N SER A 226 22.41 -0.31 -13.61
CA SER A 226 23.33 0.11 -14.67
C SER A 226 22.66 0.08 -16.06
N MET A 227 21.88 -0.95 -16.36
CA MET A 227 21.08 -1.05 -17.60
C MET A 227 20.07 0.09 -17.69
N VAL A 228 19.28 0.34 -16.64
CA VAL A 228 18.28 1.42 -16.62
C VAL A 228 18.94 2.78 -16.80
N LYS A 229 20.08 3.02 -16.12
CA LYS A 229 20.85 4.25 -16.26
C LYS A 229 21.35 4.46 -17.70
N ASP A 230 21.88 3.41 -18.33
CA ASP A 230 22.30 3.43 -19.73
C ASP A 230 21.12 3.69 -20.66
N PHE A 231 20.00 3.01 -20.48
CA PHE A 231 18.77 3.19 -21.26
C PHE A 231 18.27 4.64 -21.20
N LYS A 232 18.21 5.22 -20.01
CA LYS A 232 17.83 6.63 -19.85
C LYS A 232 18.78 7.57 -20.57
N SER A 233 20.08 7.30 -20.51
CA SER A 233 21.10 8.15 -21.16
C SER A 233 21.01 8.11 -22.70
N ARG A 234 20.58 6.98 -23.27
CA ARG A 234 20.45 6.75 -24.73
C ARG A 234 19.02 6.96 -25.26
N GLY A 235 18.09 7.38 -24.41
CA GLY A 235 16.70 7.61 -24.81
C GLY A 235 15.94 6.33 -25.19
N VAL A 236 16.28 5.19 -24.58
CA VAL A 236 15.48 3.98 -24.67
C VAL A 236 14.19 4.21 -23.87
N PRO A 237 13.00 3.85 -24.41
CA PRO A 237 11.73 4.24 -23.83
C PRO A 237 11.31 3.38 -22.63
N ILE A 238 12.11 3.40 -21.55
CA ILE A 238 11.79 2.79 -20.27
C ILE A 238 11.16 3.82 -19.35
N ASP A 239 9.95 3.53 -18.86
CA ASP A 239 9.18 4.42 -17.98
C ASP A 239 9.22 3.97 -16.53
N CYS A 240 9.37 2.67 -16.26
CA CYS A 240 9.29 2.11 -14.92
C CYS A 240 10.16 0.87 -14.71
N VAL A 241 10.45 0.61 -13.43
CA VAL A 241 11.04 -0.64 -12.95
C VAL A 241 10.11 -1.26 -11.92
N GLY A 242 9.76 -2.52 -12.14
CA GLY A 242 9.01 -3.36 -11.21
C GLY A 242 9.95 -4.16 -10.32
N PHE A 243 9.67 -4.12 -9.04
CA PHE A 243 10.30 -4.91 -7.98
C PHE A 243 9.30 -5.96 -7.56
N GLN A 244 9.55 -7.24 -7.87
CA GLN A 244 8.58 -8.31 -7.59
C GLN A 244 8.31 -8.44 -6.09
N SER A 245 9.35 -8.32 -5.26
CA SER A 245 9.22 -8.29 -3.79
C SER A 245 8.62 -9.58 -3.21
N HIS A 246 9.07 -10.74 -3.71
CA HIS A 246 8.81 -12.05 -3.13
C HIS A 246 9.72 -12.26 -1.91
N PHE A 247 9.23 -11.87 -0.74
CA PHE A 247 10.05 -11.89 0.46
C PHE A 247 9.89 -13.17 1.28
N GLY A 248 10.97 -13.58 1.95
CA GLY A 248 10.93 -14.57 3.02
C GLY A 248 10.30 -13.99 4.30
N THR A 249 10.31 -14.77 5.39
CA THR A 249 9.76 -14.39 6.71
C THR A 249 10.39 -13.11 7.29
N GLY A 250 11.62 -12.77 6.89
CA GLY A 250 12.31 -11.54 7.32
C GLY A 250 11.76 -10.25 6.68
N GLY A 251 10.94 -10.35 5.64
CA GLY A 251 10.40 -9.20 4.90
C GLY A 251 11.44 -8.48 4.05
N PRO A 252 11.23 -7.18 3.74
CA PRO A 252 12.09 -6.41 2.86
C PRO A 252 13.48 -6.21 3.47
N PRO A 253 14.56 -6.18 2.65
CA PRO A 253 15.89 -5.82 3.13
C PRO A 253 15.92 -4.37 3.64
N ALA A 254 16.80 -4.09 4.60
CA ALA A 254 16.92 -2.76 5.21
C ALA A 254 17.19 -1.64 4.19
N SER A 255 17.83 -1.95 3.07
CA SER A 255 18.12 -1.00 1.99
C SER A 255 16.97 -0.81 0.99
N PHE A 256 15.81 -1.46 1.14
CA PHE A 256 14.77 -1.47 0.12
C PHE A 256 14.30 -0.07 -0.27
N GLN A 257 13.99 0.78 0.69
CA GLN A 257 13.62 2.17 0.41
C GLN A 257 14.74 2.94 -0.33
N THR A 258 15.99 2.74 0.05
CA THR A 258 17.14 3.33 -0.64
C THR A 258 17.24 2.84 -2.08
N THR A 259 17.01 1.55 -2.32
CA THR A 259 17.00 0.96 -3.66
C THR A 259 15.91 1.62 -4.52
N LEU A 260 14.67 1.68 -4.03
CA LEU A 260 13.58 2.37 -4.74
C LEU A 260 13.94 3.82 -5.06
N SER A 261 14.52 4.55 -4.09
CA SER A 261 14.91 5.95 -4.26
C SER A 261 15.99 6.13 -5.33
N ASN A 262 16.99 5.25 -5.36
CA ASN A 262 18.08 5.31 -6.34
C ASN A 262 17.57 5.08 -7.77
N PHE A 263 16.70 4.08 -7.99
CA PHE A 263 16.07 3.88 -9.29
C PHE A 263 15.18 5.06 -9.68
N ALA A 264 14.38 5.58 -8.77
CA ALA A 264 13.52 6.74 -8.99
C ALA A 264 14.34 8.00 -9.40
N ALA A 265 15.54 8.16 -8.87
CA ALA A 265 16.47 9.24 -9.21
C ALA A 265 16.96 9.20 -10.67
N LEU A 266 16.88 8.04 -11.34
CA LEU A 266 17.13 7.92 -12.78
C LEU A 266 16.01 8.51 -13.65
N GLY A 267 14.90 8.95 -13.05
CA GLY A 267 13.75 9.49 -13.77
C GLY A 267 12.79 8.42 -14.29
N VAL A 268 12.81 7.21 -13.73
CA VAL A 268 11.80 6.16 -13.94
C VAL A 268 10.84 6.09 -12.75
N ASP A 269 9.62 5.62 -12.98
CA ASP A 269 8.75 5.22 -11.89
C ASP A 269 9.23 3.89 -11.31
N VAL A 270 9.03 3.67 -10.02
CA VAL A 270 9.26 2.39 -9.36
C VAL A 270 7.93 1.83 -8.89
N GLN A 271 7.77 0.52 -8.96
CA GLN A 271 6.53 -0.15 -8.60
C GLN A 271 6.85 -1.46 -7.87
N ILE A 272 6.11 -1.77 -6.81
CA ILE A 272 6.13 -3.09 -6.20
C ILE A 272 5.10 -3.91 -6.95
N THR A 273 5.51 -5.00 -7.60
CA THR A 273 4.69 -5.63 -8.64
C THR A 273 4.10 -6.98 -8.29
N GLU A 274 4.68 -7.69 -7.31
CA GLU A 274 4.33 -9.09 -7.03
C GLU A 274 4.46 -9.42 -5.53
N LEU A 275 4.10 -8.46 -4.68
CA LEU A 275 4.32 -8.56 -3.24
C LEU A 275 3.67 -9.80 -2.64
N ASP A 276 4.48 -10.66 -2.09
CA ASP A 276 4.10 -11.72 -1.16
C ASP A 276 5.22 -11.90 -0.11
N ILE A 277 4.83 -12.21 1.12
CA ILE A 277 5.78 -12.35 2.24
C ILE A 277 5.46 -13.63 2.99
N ALA A 278 6.40 -14.58 3.04
CA ALA A 278 6.21 -15.83 3.77
C ALA A 278 5.72 -15.59 5.20
N GLN A 279 4.66 -16.29 5.61
CA GLN A 279 3.95 -16.13 6.89
C GLN A 279 3.28 -14.75 7.09
N ALA A 280 3.23 -13.91 6.09
CA ALA A 280 2.53 -12.63 6.06
C ALA A 280 2.70 -11.78 7.33
N SER A 281 3.96 -11.52 7.74
CA SER A 281 4.26 -10.66 8.89
C SER A 281 3.63 -9.27 8.72
N ALA A 282 2.81 -8.84 9.68
CA ALA A 282 2.19 -7.51 9.68
C ALA A 282 3.23 -6.39 9.61
N THR A 283 4.31 -6.50 10.39
CA THR A 283 5.43 -5.55 10.39
C THR A 283 6.10 -5.48 9.01
N ALA A 284 6.37 -6.63 8.39
CA ALA A 284 7.02 -6.68 7.08
C ALA A 284 6.17 -6.05 5.99
N TYR A 285 4.86 -6.35 5.94
CA TYR A 285 3.93 -5.69 5.02
C TYR A 285 3.86 -4.18 5.25
N GLY A 286 3.69 -3.74 6.50
CA GLY A 286 3.67 -2.31 6.84
C GLY A 286 4.96 -1.59 6.43
N ASN A 287 6.13 -2.19 6.65
CA ASN A 287 7.42 -1.62 6.25
C ASN A 287 7.58 -1.56 4.73
N THR A 288 7.13 -2.58 3.99
CA THR A 288 7.16 -2.60 2.52
C THR A 288 6.30 -1.47 1.95
N VAL A 289 5.08 -1.31 2.46
CA VAL A 289 4.18 -0.21 2.06
C VAL A 289 4.81 1.15 2.35
N LYS A 290 5.35 1.36 3.56
CA LYS A 290 6.02 2.61 3.94
C LYS A 290 7.22 2.92 3.05
N ALA A 291 8.02 1.91 2.67
CA ALA A 291 9.14 2.11 1.76
C ALA A 291 8.70 2.69 0.40
N CYS A 292 7.58 2.22 -0.15
CA CYS A 292 7.00 2.79 -1.36
C CYS A 292 6.46 4.22 -1.12
N LEU A 293 5.73 4.45 -0.04
CA LEU A 293 5.13 5.75 0.26
C LEU A 293 6.19 6.87 0.42
N ASN A 294 7.35 6.53 0.96
CA ASN A 294 8.47 7.47 1.16
C ASN A 294 9.20 7.83 -0.13
N VAL A 295 8.88 7.20 -1.27
CA VAL A 295 9.47 7.47 -2.57
C VAL A 295 8.41 8.07 -3.50
N ALA A 296 8.55 9.33 -3.84
CA ALA A 296 7.54 10.08 -4.62
C ALA A 296 7.19 9.41 -5.97
N ARG A 297 8.17 8.77 -6.62
CA ARG A 297 7.98 8.04 -7.88
C ARG A 297 7.62 6.56 -7.69
N CYS A 298 7.37 6.09 -6.46
CA CYS A 298 6.73 4.79 -6.27
C CYS A 298 5.23 4.97 -6.51
N THR A 299 4.75 4.41 -7.63
CA THR A 299 3.40 4.70 -8.13
C THR A 299 2.36 3.69 -7.73
N GLY A 300 2.75 2.56 -7.14
CA GLY A 300 1.80 1.57 -6.64
C GLY A 300 2.44 0.28 -6.16
N ILE A 301 1.58 -0.53 -5.57
CA ILE A 301 1.91 -1.83 -4.97
C ILE A 301 0.89 -2.85 -5.51
N THR A 302 1.36 -4.03 -5.90
CA THR A 302 0.53 -5.16 -6.31
C THR A 302 0.88 -6.37 -5.45
N ALA A 303 -0.09 -6.98 -4.77
CA ALA A 303 0.07 -8.26 -4.09
C ALA A 303 -0.01 -9.40 -5.12
N TRP A 304 0.78 -10.48 -4.94
CA TRP A 304 0.78 -11.57 -5.93
C TRP A 304 -0.26 -12.64 -5.61
N GLY A 305 -1.51 -12.20 -5.54
CA GLY A 305 -2.70 -13.03 -5.29
C GLY A 305 -3.62 -12.44 -4.23
N ILE A 306 -4.78 -13.07 -4.03
CA ILE A 306 -5.82 -12.60 -3.13
C ILE A 306 -5.79 -13.37 -1.81
N ARG A 307 -6.06 -14.70 -1.83
CA ARG A 307 -6.10 -15.56 -0.65
C ARG A 307 -4.88 -16.48 -0.60
N ASP A 308 -4.49 -16.90 0.58
CA ASP A 308 -3.37 -17.84 0.76
C ASP A 308 -3.57 -19.13 -0.04
N SER A 309 -4.82 -19.60 -0.19
CA SER A 309 -5.16 -20.78 -1.01
C SER A 309 -4.96 -20.58 -2.51
N ASP A 310 -4.88 -19.34 -2.97
CA ASP A 310 -4.72 -18.99 -4.39
C ASP A 310 -3.25 -18.69 -4.73
N SER A 311 -2.36 -18.65 -3.71
CA SER A 311 -0.95 -18.31 -3.88
C SER A 311 -0.15 -19.43 -4.54
N TRP A 312 0.76 -19.06 -5.44
CA TRP A 312 1.78 -19.97 -5.99
C TRP A 312 2.75 -20.52 -4.93
N ARG A 313 2.91 -19.80 -3.79
CA ARG A 313 3.73 -20.20 -2.64
C ARG A 313 2.91 -21.04 -1.66
N THR A 314 2.57 -22.25 -2.09
CA THR A 314 1.72 -23.17 -1.35
C THR A 314 2.27 -23.46 0.06
N GLY A 315 1.44 -23.28 1.09
CA GLY A 315 1.78 -23.57 2.49
C GLY A 315 2.57 -22.47 3.20
N GLU A 316 2.98 -21.39 2.51
CA GLU A 316 3.70 -20.29 3.12
C GLU A 316 2.79 -19.17 3.66
N ASN A 317 1.49 -19.24 3.40
CA ASN A 317 0.49 -18.26 3.85
C ASN A 317 0.94 -16.79 3.63
N PRO A 318 1.33 -16.38 2.40
CA PRO A 318 2.08 -15.16 2.18
C PRO A 318 1.21 -13.93 1.95
N LEU A 319 -0.11 -14.08 1.76
CA LEU A 319 -1.00 -13.02 1.27
C LEU A 319 -1.76 -12.30 2.39
N LEU A 320 -2.58 -11.32 1.99
CA LEU A 320 -3.30 -10.43 2.90
C LEU A 320 -4.60 -11.03 3.43
N PHE A 321 -5.13 -12.05 2.74
CA PHE A 321 -6.36 -12.77 3.12
C PHE A 321 -6.05 -14.24 3.35
N ASP A 322 -6.70 -14.83 4.34
CA ASP A 322 -6.61 -16.26 4.62
C ASP A 322 -7.36 -17.10 3.54
N ASN A 323 -7.34 -18.41 3.69
CA ASN A 323 -7.99 -19.34 2.75
C ASN A 323 -9.51 -19.11 2.62
N SER A 324 -10.14 -18.54 3.63
CA SER A 324 -11.57 -18.25 3.68
C SER A 324 -11.92 -16.82 3.20
N GLY A 325 -10.89 -16.02 2.88
CA GLY A 325 -11.07 -14.62 2.48
C GLY A 325 -11.18 -13.64 3.64
N ASN A 326 -10.85 -14.05 4.88
CA ASN A 326 -10.79 -13.12 6.00
C ASN A 326 -9.49 -12.30 5.97
N LYS A 327 -9.60 -11.05 6.39
CA LYS A 327 -8.44 -10.14 6.50
C LYS A 327 -7.46 -10.64 7.56
N LYS A 328 -6.19 -10.71 7.20
CA LYS A 328 -5.11 -11.08 8.13
C LYS A 328 -4.50 -9.83 8.79
N PRO A 329 -3.71 -9.95 9.87
CA PRO A 329 -3.01 -8.80 10.47
C PRO A 329 -2.15 -8.01 9.47
N ALA A 330 -1.59 -8.68 8.45
CA ALA A 330 -0.86 -8.06 7.36
C ALA A 330 -1.72 -7.08 6.53
N TYR A 331 -3.00 -7.42 6.30
CA TYR A 331 -3.95 -6.51 5.66
C TYR A 331 -4.10 -5.20 6.45
N SER A 332 -4.35 -5.32 7.76
CA SER A 332 -4.52 -4.14 8.62
C SER A 332 -3.27 -3.28 8.65
N ALA A 333 -2.08 -3.88 8.72
CA ALA A 333 -0.81 -3.17 8.71
C ALA A 333 -0.56 -2.42 7.39
N ALA A 334 -0.88 -3.07 6.25
CA ALA A 334 -0.79 -2.44 4.94
C ALA A 334 -1.78 -1.26 4.80
N LEU A 335 -3.04 -1.47 5.20
CA LEU A 335 -4.08 -0.43 5.17
C LEU A 335 -3.69 0.78 6.02
N THR A 336 -3.21 0.53 7.26
CA THR A 336 -2.73 1.59 8.16
C THR A 336 -1.56 2.35 7.57
N ALA A 337 -0.58 1.64 7.01
CA ALA A 337 0.58 2.28 6.39
C ALA A 337 0.15 3.19 5.23
N LEU A 338 -0.91 2.84 4.48
CA LEU A 338 -1.50 3.66 3.43
C LEU A 338 -2.30 4.87 3.95
N GLY A 339 -2.45 5.02 5.29
CA GLY A 339 -3.26 6.08 5.89
C GLY A 339 -4.76 5.78 5.86
N GLY A 340 -5.13 4.55 5.49
CA GLY A 340 -6.49 4.03 5.60
C GLY A 340 -6.73 3.42 6.98
N GLY A 341 -7.96 3.15 7.28
CA GLY A 341 -8.42 2.51 8.51
C GLY A 341 -9.92 2.65 8.62
N ASP A 342 -10.60 1.60 9.03
CA ASP A 342 -11.95 1.74 9.57
C ASP A 342 -11.87 2.72 10.74
N SER A 343 -12.88 3.57 10.88
CA SER A 343 -13.12 4.33 12.11
C SER A 343 -13.35 3.44 13.35
N GLY A 344 -13.10 2.14 13.21
CA GLY A 344 -12.97 1.10 14.20
C GLY A 344 -11.52 0.61 14.28
N GLY A 345 -10.71 1.27 15.07
CA GLY A 345 -9.39 0.97 15.61
C GLY A 345 -8.51 -0.11 14.98
N THR A 346 -7.31 0.27 14.55
CA THR A 346 -6.25 -0.58 14.02
C THR A 346 -5.40 -1.18 15.13
N PRO A 347 -5.06 -2.48 15.10
CA PRO A 347 -3.92 -2.99 15.87
C PRO A 347 -2.62 -2.55 15.19
N GLY A 348 -1.89 -1.58 15.79
CA GLY A 348 -0.53 -1.23 15.40
C GLY A 348 -0.25 0.18 14.89
N GLY A 349 -1.26 1.02 14.64
CA GLY A 349 -1.08 2.47 14.49
C GLY A 349 -1.14 3.15 15.86
N GLY A 350 -0.27 4.12 16.15
CA GLY A 350 -0.33 4.87 17.41
C GLY A 350 -1.74 5.42 17.67
N ILE A 351 -2.11 5.54 18.94
CA ILE A 351 -3.39 6.12 19.34
C ILE A 351 -3.43 7.58 18.89
N VAL A 352 -4.42 7.91 18.05
CA VAL A 352 -4.57 9.26 17.47
C VAL A 352 -5.49 10.10 18.35
N SER A 353 -5.02 11.27 18.75
CA SER A 353 -5.81 12.20 19.56
C SER A 353 -7.06 12.67 18.81
N GLY A 354 -8.20 12.70 19.52
CA GLY A 354 -9.51 13.05 18.96
C GLY A 354 -10.30 11.89 18.37
N THR A 355 -9.65 10.75 18.10
CA THR A 355 -10.29 9.56 17.52
C THR A 355 -11.09 8.79 18.59
N VAL A 356 -12.20 8.20 18.16
CA VAL A 356 -13.05 7.31 18.96
C VAL A 356 -12.65 5.87 18.69
N TYR A 357 -12.43 5.12 19.74
CA TYR A 357 -12.01 3.72 19.71
C TYR A 357 -12.94 2.82 20.52
N THR A 358 -13.01 1.56 20.13
CA THR A 358 -13.43 0.45 20.98
C THR A 358 -12.17 -0.25 21.52
N LEU A 359 -12.06 -0.44 22.82
CA LEU A 359 -10.92 -1.10 23.45
C LEU A 359 -11.26 -2.56 23.73
N SER A 360 -10.63 -3.49 22.98
CA SER A 360 -10.83 -4.94 23.19
C SER A 360 -9.68 -5.52 23.99
N ASP A 361 -9.97 -6.25 25.05
CA ASP A 361 -8.98 -7.05 25.78
C ASP A 361 -8.55 -8.28 24.95
N VAL A 362 -7.25 -8.57 24.92
CA VAL A 362 -6.68 -9.66 24.11
C VAL A 362 -7.06 -11.04 24.66
N ALA A 363 -7.11 -11.21 25.98
CA ALA A 363 -7.42 -12.50 26.62
C ALA A 363 -8.91 -12.85 26.55
N ALA A 364 -9.79 -11.86 26.78
CA ALA A 364 -11.22 -12.06 26.81
C ALA A 364 -11.90 -11.90 25.44
N GLY A 365 -11.27 -11.15 24.52
CA GLY A 365 -11.88 -10.76 23.25
C GLY A 365 -13.10 -9.84 23.42
N ARG A 366 -13.30 -9.28 24.62
CA ARG A 366 -14.42 -8.38 24.97
C ARG A 366 -13.95 -6.94 25.05
N VAL A 367 -14.92 -6.03 24.95
CA VAL A 367 -14.63 -4.60 24.89
C VAL A 367 -14.89 -3.92 26.22
N LEU A 368 -14.12 -2.86 26.52
CA LEU A 368 -14.29 -1.99 27.68
C LEU A 368 -15.66 -1.32 27.58
N ASP A 369 -16.48 -1.52 28.60
CA ASP A 369 -17.90 -1.21 28.63
C ASP A 369 -18.28 -0.41 29.87
N GLU A 370 -18.96 0.70 29.65
CA GLU A 370 -19.72 1.40 30.70
C GLU A 370 -21.12 0.79 30.74
N PRO A 371 -21.56 0.16 31.86
CA PRO A 371 -22.82 -0.54 31.90
C PRO A 371 -23.98 0.32 31.42
N ALA A 372 -24.79 -0.18 30.48
CA ALA A 372 -25.87 0.55 29.82
C ALA A 372 -26.86 1.17 30.83
N GLY A 373 -27.14 2.46 30.67
CA GLY A 373 -28.03 3.23 31.53
C GLY A 373 -27.42 3.71 32.85
N GLN A 374 -26.15 3.39 33.12
CA GLN A 374 -25.40 3.87 34.29
C GLN A 374 -24.31 4.83 33.83
N ASN A 375 -24.60 6.12 33.79
CA ASN A 375 -23.68 7.13 33.27
C ASN A 375 -23.26 8.17 34.30
N GLY A 376 -23.40 7.88 35.60
CA GLY A 376 -23.01 8.77 36.70
C GLY A 376 -21.53 8.62 37.11
N ASN A 377 -21.00 9.62 37.78
CA ASN A 377 -19.71 9.54 38.43
C ASN A 377 -19.65 8.34 39.38
N GLY A 378 -18.57 7.54 39.31
CA GLY A 378 -18.40 6.33 40.11
C GLY A 378 -19.01 5.05 39.47
N THR A 379 -19.59 5.14 38.28
CA THR A 379 -20.04 3.94 37.58
C THR A 379 -18.84 3.03 37.27
N GLN A 380 -18.90 1.81 37.79
CA GLN A 380 -17.85 0.81 37.66
C GLN A 380 -17.82 0.23 36.25
N LEU A 381 -16.63 0.11 35.68
CA LEU A 381 -16.41 -0.43 34.35
C LEU A 381 -16.34 -1.96 34.34
N GLN A 382 -16.74 -2.52 33.23
CA GLN A 382 -16.74 -3.96 32.95
C GLN A 382 -16.21 -4.22 31.55
N VAL A 383 -16.11 -5.50 31.17
CA VAL A 383 -16.02 -5.88 29.77
C VAL A 383 -17.29 -6.59 29.34
N TRP A 384 -17.67 -6.40 28.05
CA TRP A 384 -18.89 -6.99 27.47
C TRP A 384 -18.64 -7.37 26.01
N ASP A 385 -19.53 -8.21 25.44
CA ASP A 385 -19.51 -8.48 24.02
C ASP A 385 -19.71 -7.17 23.21
N ALA A 386 -18.96 -7.05 22.12
CA ALA A 386 -19.00 -5.84 21.28
C ALA A 386 -20.40 -5.65 20.67
N SER A 387 -21.04 -4.54 20.96
CA SER A 387 -22.37 -4.16 20.44
C SER A 387 -22.31 -2.99 19.45
N GLY A 388 -21.19 -2.28 19.41
CA GLY A 388 -21.04 -1.04 18.65
C GLY A 388 -21.75 0.19 19.27
N ALA A 389 -22.35 0.05 20.46
CA ALA A 389 -23.04 1.14 21.16
C ALA A 389 -22.04 2.15 21.74
N SER A 390 -22.52 3.39 21.93
CA SER A 390 -21.70 4.52 22.41
C SER A 390 -21.07 4.33 23.79
N ASN A 391 -21.67 3.49 24.65
CA ASN A 391 -21.14 3.16 25.98
C ASN A 391 -19.88 2.24 25.92
N GLN A 392 -19.59 1.68 24.74
CA GLN A 392 -18.38 0.90 24.44
C GLN A 392 -17.37 1.68 23.60
N GLN A 393 -17.65 2.94 23.34
CA GLN A 393 -16.81 3.82 22.51
C GLN A 393 -16.09 4.85 23.39
N TRP A 394 -14.81 5.03 23.13
CA TRP A 394 -13.90 5.85 23.95
C TRP A 394 -13.12 6.81 23.05
N ARG A 395 -13.26 8.10 23.30
CA ARG A 395 -12.48 9.12 22.60
C ARG A 395 -11.13 9.29 23.29
N ALA A 396 -10.05 9.09 22.56
CA ALA A 396 -8.69 9.34 23.04
C ALA A 396 -8.31 10.82 22.87
N GLY A 397 -7.94 11.49 23.95
CA GLY A 397 -7.38 12.83 23.94
C GLY A 397 -5.92 12.77 24.41
N GLN A 398 -4.96 13.20 23.60
CA GLN A 398 -3.56 13.21 24.01
C GLN A 398 -3.27 14.43 24.90
N ASN A 399 -2.66 14.20 26.05
CA ASN A 399 -2.25 15.22 27.01
C ASN A 399 -0.87 15.78 26.66
N GLY A 400 -0.53 16.93 27.24
CA GLY A 400 0.75 17.58 26.96
C GLY A 400 2.00 16.81 27.44
N ASP A 401 1.83 15.79 28.31
CA ASP A 401 2.89 14.87 28.75
C ASP A 401 3.01 13.59 27.92
N GLY A 402 2.25 13.49 26.81
CA GLY A 402 2.21 12.36 25.93
C GLY A 402 1.32 11.20 26.39
N SER A 403 0.70 11.30 27.57
CA SER A 403 -0.34 10.36 28.03
C SER A 403 -1.68 10.62 27.32
N TYR A 404 -2.69 9.79 27.58
CA TYR A 404 -4.03 9.90 27.01
C TYR A 404 -5.09 9.97 28.11
N THR A 405 -6.11 10.80 27.87
CA THR A 405 -7.39 10.72 28.56
C THR A 405 -8.36 9.99 27.64
N LEU A 406 -9.01 8.94 28.15
CA LEU A 406 -9.99 8.14 27.42
C LEU A 406 -11.39 8.54 27.91
N THR A 407 -12.17 9.19 27.06
CA THR A 407 -13.50 9.71 27.40
C THR A 407 -14.58 8.84 26.76
N ASN A 408 -15.48 8.28 27.57
CA ASN A 408 -16.60 7.49 27.08
C ASN A 408 -17.55 8.36 26.25
N VAL A 409 -18.00 7.85 25.09
CA VAL A 409 -18.84 8.62 24.14
C VAL A 409 -20.27 8.79 24.66
N ALA A 410 -20.81 7.82 25.42
CA ALA A 410 -22.16 7.90 25.94
C ALA A 410 -22.30 8.87 27.12
N SER A 411 -21.38 8.79 28.09
CA SER A 411 -21.45 9.62 29.32
C SER A 411 -20.65 10.91 29.23
N GLY A 412 -19.68 11.00 28.30
CA GLY A 412 -18.74 12.12 28.28
C GLY A 412 -17.71 12.11 29.41
N ARG A 413 -17.62 11.03 30.20
CA ARG A 413 -16.75 10.88 31.35
C ARG A 413 -15.44 10.16 31.03
N ALA A 414 -14.41 10.47 31.78
CA ALA A 414 -13.08 9.88 31.63
C ALA A 414 -12.98 8.51 32.30
N LEU A 415 -12.18 7.60 31.72
CA LEU A 415 -11.68 6.41 32.38
C LEU A 415 -10.83 6.82 33.58
N ASP A 416 -11.29 6.46 34.78
CA ASP A 416 -10.83 7.02 36.03
C ASP A 416 -10.40 5.94 37.03
N GLU A 417 -9.21 6.10 37.59
CA GLU A 417 -8.78 5.41 38.81
C GLU A 417 -9.36 6.16 40.02
N PRO A 418 -10.22 5.53 40.84
CA PRO A 418 -10.83 6.22 42.00
C PRO A 418 -9.79 6.88 42.88
N GLY A 419 -10.00 8.16 43.21
CA GLY A 419 -9.02 9.03 43.83
C GLY A 419 -8.20 8.40 44.94
N ASN A 420 -6.87 8.41 44.80
CA ASN A 420 -5.85 7.89 45.72
C ASN A 420 -5.90 6.37 46.03
N GLN A 421 -6.71 5.57 45.32
CA GLN A 421 -6.73 4.11 45.46
C GLN A 421 -5.78 3.47 44.43
N THR A 422 -4.49 3.56 44.69
CA THR A 422 -3.44 3.14 43.73
C THR A 422 -3.03 1.67 43.89
N GLY A 423 -3.73 0.87 44.71
CA GLY A 423 -3.40 -0.52 44.98
C GLY A 423 -3.83 -1.49 43.89
N ASN A 424 -3.17 -2.68 43.81
CA ASN A 424 -3.60 -3.78 42.96
C ASN A 424 -5.05 -4.17 43.30
N GLY A 425 -5.87 -4.40 42.26
CA GLY A 425 -7.29 -4.76 42.40
C GLY A 425 -8.23 -3.57 42.52
N THR A 426 -7.73 -2.32 42.43
CA THR A 426 -8.61 -1.14 42.39
C THR A 426 -9.42 -1.13 41.12
N ARG A 427 -10.75 -1.14 41.25
CA ARG A 427 -11.70 -1.16 40.13
C ARG A 427 -11.79 0.17 39.45
N MET A 428 -11.79 0.16 38.12
CA MET A 428 -11.95 1.33 37.30
C MET A 428 -13.38 1.80 37.22
N GLN A 429 -13.55 3.09 37.11
CA GLN A 429 -14.84 3.77 36.99
C GLN A 429 -14.83 4.81 35.87
N VAL A 430 -15.98 5.41 35.57
CA VAL A 430 -16.04 6.68 34.87
C VAL A 430 -16.23 7.84 35.88
N TRP A 431 -15.59 8.98 35.59
CA TRP A 431 -15.72 10.20 36.37
C TRP A 431 -15.61 11.44 35.49
N ASP A 432 -16.22 12.56 35.91
CA ASP A 432 -16.06 13.82 35.19
C ASP A 432 -14.58 14.14 34.99
N ALA A 433 -14.21 14.56 33.77
CA ALA A 433 -12.83 14.89 33.45
C ALA A 433 -12.32 16.04 34.33
N ASN A 434 -11.27 15.79 35.10
CA ASN A 434 -10.68 16.76 36.03
C ASN A 434 -9.20 17.07 35.71
N GLY A 435 -8.60 16.41 34.71
CA GLY A 435 -7.19 16.59 34.34
C GLY A 435 -6.18 16.01 35.33
N GLY A 436 -6.63 15.17 36.27
CA GLY A 436 -5.77 14.52 37.25
C GLY A 436 -4.99 13.34 36.67
N ALA A 437 -3.83 13.04 37.27
CA ALA A 437 -2.97 11.92 36.84
C ALA A 437 -3.67 10.57 36.93
N ASN A 438 -4.72 10.43 37.74
CA ASN A 438 -5.56 9.24 37.88
C ASN A 438 -6.48 9.00 36.65
N GLN A 439 -6.64 10.00 35.79
CA GLN A 439 -7.36 9.91 34.50
C GLN A 439 -6.43 9.89 33.28
N HIS A 440 -5.11 9.90 33.52
CA HIS A 440 -4.11 9.91 32.48
C HIS A 440 -3.50 8.51 32.33
N TRP A 441 -3.40 8.05 31.06
CA TRP A 441 -2.97 6.70 30.73
C TRP A 441 -1.82 6.73 29.73
N ARG A 442 -0.68 6.15 30.07
CA ARG A 442 0.42 5.94 29.14
C ARG A 442 0.14 4.67 28.33
N ALA A 443 0.20 4.75 27.02
CA ALA A 443 -0.01 3.62 26.14
C ALA A 443 1.35 3.11 25.61
N GLY A 444 1.78 1.98 26.14
CA GLY A 444 2.96 1.26 25.64
C GLY A 444 2.54 0.21 24.63
N GLN A 445 3.05 0.29 23.40
CA GLN A 445 2.73 -0.68 22.36
C GLN A 445 3.49 -1.99 22.58
N ASN A 446 2.78 -3.10 22.55
CA ASN A 446 3.31 -4.45 22.64
C ASN A 446 3.74 -4.98 21.28
N SER A 447 4.53 -6.07 21.27
CA SER A 447 5.02 -6.67 20.01
C SER A 447 3.92 -7.30 19.15
N ASP A 448 2.74 -7.58 19.74
CA ASP A 448 1.56 -8.10 19.05
C ASP A 448 0.66 -7.00 18.46
N GLY A 449 1.07 -5.72 18.61
CA GLY A 449 0.33 -4.55 18.15
C GLY A 449 -0.76 -4.06 19.12
N SER A 450 -1.01 -4.76 20.23
CA SER A 450 -1.86 -4.28 21.32
C SER A 450 -1.15 -3.22 22.17
N TYR A 451 -1.84 -2.67 23.17
CA TYR A 451 -1.30 -1.67 24.10
C TYR A 451 -1.47 -2.11 25.54
N THR A 452 -0.44 -1.89 26.34
CA THR A 452 -0.55 -1.85 27.79
C THR A 452 -0.86 -0.42 28.19
N LEU A 453 -2.00 -0.21 28.84
CA LEU A 453 -2.42 1.10 29.36
C LEU A 453 -1.99 1.24 30.82
N THR A 454 -0.99 2.07 31.08
CA THR A 454 -0.47 2.31 32.43
C THR A 454 -1.01 3.61 32.97
N ASN A 455 -1.69 3.58 34.12
CA ASN A 455 -2.17 4.78 34.78
C ASN A 455 -1.00 5.65 35.28
N VAL A 456 -1.09 6.96 35.09
CA VAL A 456 0.00 7.88 35.45
C VAL A 456 0.14 8.06 36.97
N ALA A 457 -0.96 8.00 37.74
CA ALA A 457 -0.92 8.16 39.18
C ALA A 457 -0.37 6.92 39.89
N SER A 458 -0.82 5.71 39.53
CA SER A 458 -0.43 4.47 40.19
C SER A 458 0.77 3.76 39.56
N GLY A 459 1.05 4.02 38.27
CA GLY A 459 2.04 3.26 37.50
C GLY A 459 1.59 1.83 37.17
N ARG A 460 0.30 1.47 37.38
CA ARG A 460 -0.26 0.14 37.16
C ARG A 460 -0.98 0.01 35.83
N ALA A 461 -1.00 -1.23 35.32
CA ALA A 461 -1.64 -1.55 34.07
C ALA A 461 -3.15 -1.77 34.23
N LEU A 462 -3.94 -1.32 33.27
CA LEU A 462 -5.36 -1.64 33.11
C LEU A 462 -5.50 -3.11 32.76
N GLU A 463 -6.33 -3.85 33.51
CA GLU A 463 -6.50 -5.31 33.27
C GLU A 463 -7.92 -5.79 33.57
N ILE A 464 -8.18 -7.00 33.07
CA ILE A 464 -9.26 -7.86 33.56
C ILE A 464 -8.68 -8.79 34.61
N PRO A 465 -9.28 -8.96 35.84
CA PRO A 465 -8.79 -9.91 36.83
C PRO A 465 -8.60 -11.31 36.24
N GLY A 466 -7.48 -11.95 36.55
CA GLY A 466 -7.02 -13.18 35.94
C GLY A 466 -8.09 -14.25 35.76
N GLY A 467 -8.27 -14.70 34.50
CA GLY A 467 -9.19 -15.76 34.11
C GLY A 467 -10.68 -15.37 33.99
N GLN A 468 -11.08 -14.12 34.25
CA GLN A 468 -12.45 -13.67 34.11
C GLN A 468 -12.69 -13.16 32.67
N THR A 469 -13.18 -14.03 31.79
CA THR A 469 -13.43 -13.69 30.38
C THR A 469 -14.89 -13.50 30.02
N GLY A 470 -15.83 -13.56 31.01
CA GLY A 470 -17.26 -13.44 30.80
C GLY A 470 -17.75 -11.98 30.69
N ASN A 471 -18.96 -11.80 30.12
CA ASN A 471 -19.68 -10.51 30.17
C ASN A 471 -19.90 -10.07 31.63
N GLY A 472 -19.65 -8.80 31.93
CA GLY A 472 -19.72 -8.26 33.28
C GLY A 472 -18.45 -8.47 34.12
N ALA A 473 -17.38 -9.04 33.54
CA ALA A 473 -16.11 -9.14 34.26
C ALA A 473 -15.59 -7.72 34.54
N PRO A 474 -15.13 -7.44 35.79
CA PRO A 474 -14.70 -6.11 36.17
C PRO A 474 -13.37 -5.72 35.50
N VAL A 475 -13.14 -4.42 35.42
CA VAL A 475 -11.86 -3.86 34.97
C VAL A 475 -11.18 -3.21 36.17
N GLN A 476 -9.89 -3.48 36.35
CA GLN A 476 -9.09 -3.02 37.47
C GLN A 476 -7.70 -2.57 37.03
N ILE A 477 -6.91 -2.04 37.95
CA ILE A 477 -5.46 -1.89 37.78
C ILE A 477 -4.69 -2.96 38.54
N TRP A 478 -3.55 -3.36 37.99
CA TRP A 478 -2.63 -4.32 38.59
C TRP A 478 -1.19 -4.03 38.17
N ASP A 479 -0.22 -4.56 38.93
CA ASP A 479 1.18 -4.49 38.53
C ASP A 479 1.37 -5.08 37.13
N SER A 480 2.11 -4.39 36.27
CA SER A 480 2.33 -4.87 34.90
C SER A 480 3.12 -6.18 34.91
N ASN A 481 2.58 -7.20 34.26
CA ASN A 481 3.17 -8.54 34.19
C ASN A 481 3.30 -9.08 32.75
N GLY A 482 2.87 -8.29 31.74
CA GLY A 482 2.92 -8.64 30.33
C GLY A 482 1.94 -9.73 29.89
N ALA A 483 0.95 -10.07 30.73
CA ALA A 483 -0.06 -11.09 30.37
C ALA A 483 -1.14 -10.49 29.44
N ALA A 484 -1.77 -11.36 28.64
CA ALA A 484 -2.75 -10.96 27.61
C ALA A 484 -3.99 -10.22 28.17
N ASN A 485 -4.34 -10.42 29.47
CA ASN A 485 -5.42 -9.70 30.15
C ASN A 485 -5.05 -8.27 30.53
N GLN A 486 -3.82 -7.82 30.24
CA GLN A 486 -3.36 -6.43 30.34
C GLN A 486 -3.13 -5.80 28.96
N HIS A 487 -3.45 -6.52 27.90
CA HIS A 487 -3.25 -6.09 26.52
C HIS A 487 -4.57 -5.65 25.89
N TRP A 488 -4.61 -4.42 25.40
CA TRP A 488 -5.80 -3.78 24.85
C TRP A 488 -5.58 -3.41 23.38
N ILE A 489 -6.51 -3.81 22.54
CA ILE A 489 -6.53 -3.46 21.12
C ILE A 489 -7.48 -2.28 20.93
N PHE A 490 -6.96 -1.19 20.38
CA PHE A 490 -7.75 -0.03 19.95
C PHE A 490 -8.25 -0.24 18.54
N ARG A 491 -9.56 -0.25 18.35
CA ARG A 491 -10.24 -0.47 17.07
C ARG A 491 -11.19 0.66 16.73
#